data_b3801aa63308bb6a69e90fb829f3c616
#
_entry.id   b3801aa63308bb6a69e90fb829f3c616
#
_cell.length_a   1.000
_cell.length_b   1.000
_cell.length_c   1.000
_cell.angle_alpha   90.00
_cell.angle_beta   90.00
_cell.angle_gamma   90.00
#
_symmetry.space_group_name_H-M   'P 1'
#
loop_
_entity.id
_entity.type
_entity.pdbx_description
1 polymer ?
#
loop_
_entity_poly.entity_id
_entity_poly.type
_entity_poly.pdbx_seq_one_letter_code
_entity_poly.pdbx_strand_id
1 'polypeptide(L)'
;MKVAVVTGAAQGLGFATAALLARLGFRVLLTDIQSLDAPLGRLQADHLPVEGLRGDITSEAFVRELSAAIARDHGAADVLVNNAGISCIAAAEDTTAEQWQRVLSVNLFAPFLLCKHLGAQMLRRNCGSIVNVASVAALAGVSHRSAYNASKHGLVGLTRTLAAEWGGRGVRVNAVCPGWIKTEMDVADQGSGAYSDHDITDRVPQGRFARAEDVAQAIAYLADDTKSAFVNGTTLTVDGGWLADASWESLRLRTRR
;
A
#
# COMPACT_ATOMS: atom_id res chain seq x y z
N MET A 1 22.18 -8.88 1.38
CA MET A 1 20.71 -9.10 1.28
C MET A 1 20.07 -7.75 1.16
N LYS A 2 19.12 -7.56 0.22
CA LYS A 2 18.37 -6.30 0.10
C LYS A 2 17.37 -6.14 1.26
N VAL A 3 17.17 -4.90 1.69
CA VAL A 3 16.31 -4.54 2.82
C VAL A 3 15.02 -3.91 2.32
N ALA A 4 13.88 -4.48 2.71
CA ALA A 4 12.56 -3.95 2.44
C ALA A 4 11.87 -3.49 3.73
N VAL A 5 11.23 -2.33 3.67
CA VAL A 5 10.38 -1.82 4.75
C VAL A 5 8.94 -1.88 4.30
N VAL A 6 8.07 -2.48 5.12
CA VAL A 6 6.63 -2.58 4.83
C VAL A 6 5.84 -1.99 5.98
N THR A 7 5.01 -0.97 5.68
CA THR A 7 4.15 -0.32 6.68
C THR A 7 2.76 -0.95 6.72
N GLY A 8 2.09 -0.92 7.88
CA GLY A 8 0.80 -1.59 8.06
C GLY A 8 0.93 -3.10 7.90
N ALA A 9 2.01 -3.68 8.43
CA ALA A 9 2.42 -5.05 8.17
C ALA A 9 1.96 -6.07 9.22
N ALA A 10 1.16 -5.65 10.21
CA ALA A 10 0.64 -6.56 11.24
C ALA A 10 -0.38 -7.56 10.67
N GLN A 11 -1.09 -7.20 9.59
CA GLN A 11 -2.18 -8.01 9.04
C GLN A 11 -2.41 -7.71 7.55
N GLY A 12 -3.36 -8.41 6.93
CA GLY A 12 -3.88 -8.13 5.59
C GLY A 12 -2.82 -8.09 4.49
N LEU A 13 -2.94 -7.10 3.59
CA LEU A 13 -2.03 -6.94 2.45
C LEU A 13 -0.58 -6.67 2.88
N GLY A 14 -0.38 -5.87 3.95
CA GLY A 14 0.96 -5.57 4.45
C GLY A 14 1.69 -6.82 4.93
N PHE A 15 1.02 -7.68 5.71
CA PHE A 15 1.55 -8.96 6.14
C PHE A 15 1.87 -9.89 4.96
N ALA A 16 0.93 -10.05 4.01
CA ALA A 16 1.14 -10.88 2.83
C ALA A 16 2.32 -10.38 1.97
N THR A 17 2.46 -9.05 1.84
CA THR A 17 3.59 -8.41 1.13
C THR A 17 4.91 -8.69 1.85
N ALA A 18 4.95 -8.51 3.17
CA ALA A 18 6.15 -8.78 3.97
C ALA A 18 6.58 -10.25 3.86
N ALA A 19 5.63 -11.18 3.98
CA ALA A 19 5.87 -12.61 3.83
C ALA A 19 6.42 -12.95 2.43
N LEU A 20 5.83 -12.39 1.37
CA LEU A 20 6.27 -12.64 0.00
C LEU A 20 7.69 -12.11 -0.23
N LEU A 21 7.96 -10.85 0.16
CA LEU A 21 9.30 -10.26 -0.02
C LEU A 21 10.37 -11.04 0.76
N ALA A 22 10.06 -11.50 1.98
CA ALA A 22 10.98 -12.32 2.76
C ALA A 22 11.29 -13.67 2.08
N ARG A 23 10.28 -14.34 1.50
CA ARG A 23 10.46 -15.56 0.70
C ARG A 23 11.25 -15.33 -0.59
N LEU A 24 11.21 -14.11 -1.13
CA LEU A 24 12.00 -13.70 -2.30
C LEU A 24 13.45 -13.29 -1.93
N GLY A 25 13.85 -13.46 -0.67
CA GLY A 25 15.22 -13.24 -0.21
C GLY A 25 15.51 -11.81 0.25
N PHE A 26 14.49 -10.97 0.47
CA PHE A 26 14.68 -9.69 1.16
C PHE A 26 14.74 -9.91 2.67
N ARG A 27 15.55 -9.13 3.37
CA ARG A 27 15.33 -8.86 4.80
C ARG A 27 14.19 -7.87 4.91
N VAL A 28 13.15 -8.20 5.68
CA VAL A 28 11.96 -7.35 5.75
C VAL A 28 11.77 -6.78 7.14
N LEU A 29 11.73 -5.46 7.24
CA LEU A 29 11.36 -4.74 8.43
C LEU A 29 9.87 -4.39 8.37
N LEU A 30 9.10 -5.00 9.26
CA LEU A 30 7.68 -4.74 9.44
C LEU A 30 7.51 -3.53 10.37
N THR A 31 6.63 -2.58 10.02
CA THR A 31 6.20 -1.53 10.95
C THR A 31 4.70 -1.39 10.95
N ASP A 32 4.14 -1.22 12.15
CA ASP A 32 2.72 -1.05 12.38
C ASP A 32 2.48 -0.32 13.71
N ILE A 33 1.32 0.29 13.87
CA ILE A 33 0.87 0.82 15.17
C ILE A 33 0.38 -0.30 16.09
N GLN A 34 -0.07 -1.41 15.53
CA GLN A 34 -0.49 -2.61 16.25
C GLN A 34 0.73 -3.43 16.70
N SER A 35 0.50 -4.43 17.60
CA SER A 35 1.57 -5.37 17.97
C SER A 35 2.03 -6.17 16.75
N LEU A 36 3.34 -6.37 16.68
CA LEU A 36 4.02 -7.18 15.66
C LEU A 36 4.42 -8.57 16.18
N ASP A 37 4.13 -8.93 17.42
CA ASP A 37 4.58 -10.20 18.03
C ASP A 37 4.05 -11.42 17.26
N ALA A 38 2.75 -11.46 17.01
CA ALA A 38 2.12 -12.56 16.29
C ALA A 38 2.56 -12.66 14.82
N PRO A 39 2.55 -11.58 14.00
CA PRO A 39 3.03 -11.66 12.63
C PRO A 39 4.52 -12.00 12.54
N LEU A 40 5.37 -11.44 13.40
CA LEU A 40 6.79 -11.78 13.42
C LEU A 40 7.01 -13.25 13.82
N GLY A 41 6.35 -13.73 14.89
CA GLY A 41 6.44 -15.12 15.31
C GLY A 41 6.06 -16.11 14.20
N ARG A 42 5.02 -15.80 13.42
CA ARG A 42 4.61 -16.64 12.27
C ARG A 42 5.68 -16.68 11.16
N LEU A 43 6.26 -15.54 10.80
CA LEU A 43 7.27 -15.47 9.73
C LEU A 43 8.62 -16.05 10.20
N GLN A 44 8.99 -15.88 11.46
CA GLN A 44 10.20 -16.42 12.04
C GLN A 44 10.13 -17.96 12.19
N ALA A 45 8.93 -18.51 12.45
CA ALA A 45 8.72 -19.96 12.45
C ALA A 45 9.01 -20.58 11.07
N ASP A 46 8.77 -19.81 9.98
CA ASP A 46 9.15 -20.18 8.61
C ASP A 46 10.63 -19.87 8.29
N HIS A 47 11.45 -19.51 9.29
CA HIS A 47 12.87 -19.10 9.15
C HIS A 47 13.09 -17.92 8.19
N LEU A 48 12.11 -17.06 8.03
CA LEU A 48 12.21 -15.88 7.15
C LEU A 48 12.99 -14.75 7.86
N PRO A 49 13.82 -13.99 7.12
CA PRO A 49 14.63 -12.91 7.67
C PRO A 49 13.77 -11.64 7.89
N VAL A 50 13.04 -11.63 8.98
CA VAL A 50 12.12 -10.55 9.35
C VAL A 50 12.44 -9.96 10.71
N GLU A 51 12.20 -8.68 10.86
CA GLU A 51 12.29 -7.91 12.10
C GLU A 51 11.17 -6.88 12.15
N GLY A 52 10.93 -6.26 13.28
CA GLY A 52 9.83 -5.31 13.41
C GLY A 52 10.16 -4.14 14.31
N LEU A 53 9.63 -2.98 13.95
CA LEU A 53 9.63 -1.79 14.81
C LEU A 53 8.20 -1.25 14.88
N ARG A 54 7.59 -1.34 16.06
CA ARG A 54 6.23 -0.85 16.31
C ARG A 54 6.24 0.66 16.51
N GLY A 55 5.32 1.37 15.81
CA GLY A 55 5.13 2.81 16.01
C GLY A 55 4.13 3.45 15.07
N ASP A 56 3.89 4.72 15.31
CA ASP A 56 2.97 5.54 14.53
C ASP A 56 3.73 6.29 13.42
N ILE A 57 3.50 5.89 12.18
CA ILE A 57 4.13 6.50 10.99
C ILE A 57 3.69 7.94 10.72
N THR A 58 2.65 8.44 11.38
CA THR A 58 2.26 9.85 11.30
C THR A 58 3.15 10.75 12.16
N SER A 59 3.92 10.16 13.09
CA SER A 59 4.93 10.84 13.89
C SER A 59 6.25 10.93 13.14
N GLU A 60 6.68 12.13 12.77
CA GLU A 60 7.98 12.33 12.14
C GLU A 60 9.14 11.89 13.05
N ALA A 61 8.98 11.96 14.37
CA ALA A 61 9.96 11.47 15.33
C ALA A 61 10.15 9.96 15.19
N PHE A 62 9.06 9.20 15.13
CA PHE A 62 9.11 7.75 14.90
C PHE A 62 9.71 7.42 13.52
N VAL A 63 9.32 8.13 12.46
CA VAL A 63 9.87 7.88 11.12
C VAL A 63 11.38 8.15 11.07
N ARG A 64 11.88 9.14 11.80
CA ARG A 64 13.32 9.38 11.97
C ARG A 64 14.02 8.26 12.74
N GLU A 65 13.41 7.77 13.82
CA GLU A 65 13.90 6.62 14.58
C GLU A 65 13.99 5.38 13.68
N LEU A 66 12.92 5.04 12.95
CA LEU A 66 12.88 3.94 11.99
C LEU A 66 14.00 4.08 10.94
N SER A 67 14.14 5.27 10.37
CA SER A 67 15.19 5.56 9.38
C SER A 67 16.60 5.40 9.96
N ALA A 68 16.82 5.86 11.19
CA ALA A 68 18.09 5.73 11.89
C ALA A 68 18.42 4.28 12.24
N ALA A 69 17.42 3.49 12.70
CA ALA A 69 17.60 2.07 12.96
C ALA A 69 18.03 1.31 11.70
N ILE A 70 17.34 1.54 10.57
CA ILE A 70 17.68 0.92 9.29
C ILE A 70 19.11 1.30 8.85
N ALA A 71 19.48 2.58 8.98
CA ALA A 71 20.81 3.04 8.61
C ALA A 71 21.90 2.41 9.47
N ARG A 72 21.67 2.27 10.77
CA ARG A 72 22.62 1.66 11.74
C ARG A 72 22.80 0.17 11.50
N ASP A 73 21.70 -0.57 11.32
CA ASP A 73 21.70 -2.04 11.35
C ASP A 73 21.87 -2.65 9.96
N HIS A 74 21.50 -1.92 8.91
CA HIS A 74 21.46 -2.44 7.53
C HIS A 74 22.09 -1.49 6.48
N GLY A 75 22.52 -0.31 6.88
CA GLY A 75 23.08 0.71 5.99
C GLY A 75 22.03 1.55 5.28
N ALA A 76 21.02 0.94 4.67
CA ALA A 76 19.87 1.64 4.07
C ALA A 76 18.76 0.67 3.68
N ALA A 77 17.54 1.19 3.47
CA ALA A 77 16.48 0.46 2.79
C ALA A 77 16.72 0.44 1.27
N ASP A 78 16.48 -0.70 0.63
CA ASP A 78 16.44 -0.85 -0.83
C ASP A 78 15.02 -0.72 -1.37
N VAL A 79 14.03 -1.12 -0.57
CA VAL A 79 12.61 -1.06 -0.93
C VAL A 79 11.81 -0.45 0.23
N LEU A 80 10.91 0.47 -0.12
CA LEU A 80 9.88 0.99 0.79
C LEU A 80 8.50 0.67 0.23
N VAL A 81 7.66 -0.03 1.00
CA VAL A 81 6.26 -0.26 0.69
C VAL A 81 5.38 0.54 1.64
N ASN A 82 4.84 1.64 1.15
CA ASN A 82 3.85 2.45 1.86
C ASN A 82 2.47 1.80 1.72
N ASN A 83 2.18 0.82 2.59
CA ASN A 83 0.94 0.06 2.57
C ASN A 83 -0.05 0.51 3.66
N ALA A 84 0.41 1.00 4.80
CA ALA A 84 -0.47 1.43 5.87
C ALA A 84 -1.53 2.42 5.38
N GLY A 85 -2.75 2.23 5.81
CA GLY A 85 -3.86 3.09 5.42
C GLY A 85 -5.11 2.81 6.25
N ILE A 86 -5.96 3.81 6.32
CA ILE A 86 -7.27 3.74 6.97
C ILE A 86 -8.36 4.24 6.02
N SER A 87 -9.58 3.77 6.24
CA SER A 87 -10.79 4.22 5.55
C SER A 87 -11.67 5.04 6.48
N CYS A 88 -12.57 5.83 5.88
CA CYS A 88 -13.69 6.46 6.56
C CYS A 88 -14.87 6.42 5.60
N ILE A 89 -15.96 5.78 6.01
CA ILE A 89 -17.21 5.71 5.24
C ILE A 89 -18.23 6.62 5.90
N ALA A 90 -18.46 7.75 5.27
CA ALA A 90 -19.49 8.72 5.67
C ALA A 90 -19.87 9.57 4.45
N ALA A 91 -21.08 10.12 4.42
CA ALA A 91 -21.44 11.16 3.46
C ALA A 91 -20.49 12.35 3.61
N ALA A 92 -20.24 13.09 2.54
CA ALA A 92 -19.25 14.18 2.59
C ALA A 92 -19.65 15.27 3.59
N GLU A 93 -20.95 15.57 3.68
CA GLU A 93 -21.54 16.55 4.61
C GLU A 93 -21.47 16.09 6.07
N ASP A 94 -21.39 14.78 6.34
CA ASP A 94 -21.33 14.20 7.69
C ASP A 94 -19.88 13.86 8.12
N THR A 95 -18.92 13.98 7.21
CA THR A 95 -17.50 13.72 7.51
C THR A 95 -16.92 14.85 8.33
N THR A 96 -16.47 14.58 9.56
CA THR A 96 -15.87 15.62 10.40
C THR A 96 -14.47 16.01 9.92
N ALA A 97 -14.04 17.22 10.27
CA ALA A 97 -12.69 17.71 9.94
C ALA A 97 -11.60 16.79 10.53
N GLU A 98 -11.81 16.26 11.74
CA GLU A 98 -10.89 15.36 12.42
C GLU A 98 -10.77 14.01 11.69
N GLN A 99 -11.91 13.44 11.26
CA GLN A 99 -11.91 12.23 10.45
C GLN A 99 -11.18 12.43 9.12
N TRP A 100 -11.48 13.53 8.44
CA TRP A 100 -10.80 13.93 7.20
C TRP A 100 -9.28 14.03 7.41
N GLN A 101 -8.87 14.84 8.38
CA GLN A 101 -7.45 15.06 8.67
C GLN A 101 -6.72 13.77 9.06
N ARG A 102 -7.36 12.90 9.85
CA ARG A 102 -6.79 11.61 10.23
C ARG A 102 -6.52 10.73 9.02
N VAL A 103 -7.46 10.63 8.07
CA VAL A 103 -7.28 9.85 6.84
C VAL A 103 -6.13 10.42 6.00
N LEU A 104 -6.06 11.73 5.81
CA LEU A 104 -4.95 12.38 5.08
C LEU A 104 -3.61 12.17 5.78
N SER A 105 -3.58 12.25 7.11
CA SER A 105 -2.35 12.06 7.89
C SER A 105 -1.77 10.67 7.70
N VAL A 106 -2.60 9.62 7.75
CA VAL A 106 -2.13 8.24 7.59
C VAL A 106 -1.85 7.90 6.13
N ASN A 107 -2.78 8.23 5.20
CA ASN A 107 -2.74 7.72 3.84
C ASN A 107 -1.84 8.55 2.89
N LEU A 108 -1.50 9.80 3.24
CA LEU A 108 -0.77 10.71 2.37
C LEU A 108 0.43 11.36 3.07
N PHE A 109 0.24 11.96 4.24
CA PHE A 109 1.33 12.65 4.93
C PHE A 109 2.40 11.68 5.45
N ALA A 110 2.01 10.55 6.06
CA ALA A 110 2.94 9.54 6.51
C ALA A 110 3.77 8.92 5.37
N PRO A 111 3.21 8.52 4.21
CA PRO A 111 3.99 8.16 3.03
C PRO A 111 4.98 9.25 2.59
N PHE A 112 4.60 10.52 2.63
CA PHE A 112 5.53 11.61 2.35
C PHE A 112 6.72 11.63 3.33
N LEU A 113 6.46 11.50 4.64
CA LEU A 113 7.52 11.45 5.66
C LEU A 113 8.46 10.26 5.45
N LEU A 114 7.90 9.07 5.18
CA LEU A 114 8.67 7.87 4.91
C LEU A 114 9.52 8.01 3.64
N CYS A 115 8.95 8.54 2.56
CA CYS A 115 9.70 8.86 1.34
C CYS A 115 10.82 9.88 1.64
N LYS A 116 10.55 10.94 2.39
CA LYS A 116 11.54 11.97 2.77
C LYS A 116 12.74 11.36 3.49
N HIS A 117 12.51 10.52 4.50
CA HIS A 117 13.60 10.01 5.35
C HIS A 117 14.29 8.77 4.78
N LEU A 118 13.54 7.76 4.31
CA LEU A 118 14.10 6.54 3.72
C LEU A 118 14.55 6.78 2.26
N GLY A 119 13.78 7.54 1.49
CA GLY A 119 14.17 7.94 0.14
C GLY A 119 15.47 8.73 0.11
N ALA A 120 15.75 9.58 1.11
CA ALA A 120 17.02 10.25 1.25
C ALA A 120 18.21 9.27 1.38
N GLN A 121 18.02 8.11 2.01
CA GLN A 121 19.05 7.06 2.06
C GLN A 121 19.25 6.42 0.69
N MET A 122 18.16 6.12 -0.03
CA MET A 122 18.18 5.56 -1.38
C MET A 122 18.88 6.51 -2.37
N LEU A 123 18.55 7.79 -2.29
CA LEU A 123 19.16 8.83 -3.14
C LEU A 123 20.68 8.98 -2.94
N ARG A 124 21.20 8.84 -1.71
CA ARG A 124 22.65 8.85 -1.46
C ARG A 124 23.36 7.65 -2.08
N ARG A 125 22.66 6.54 -2.28
CA ARG A 125 23.18 5.30 -2.89
C ARG A 125 22.88 5.21 -4.38
N ASN A 126 22.11 6.15 -4.94
CA ASN A 126 21.59 6.10 -6.31
C ASN A 126 20.89 4.77 -6.63
N CYS A 127 20.18 4.20 -5.68
CA CYS A 127 19.49 2.92 -5.80
C CYS A 127 18.33 2.83 -4.83
N GLY A 128 17.13 2.46 -5.32
CA GLY A 128 15.98 2.21 -4.48
C GLY A 128 14.68 2.05 -5.26
N SER A 129 13.70 1.42 -4.62
CA SER A 129 12.34 1.30 -5.13
C SER A 129 11.32 1.64 -4.06
N ILE A 130 10.40 2.55 -4.36
CA ILE A 130 9.29 2.92 -3.50
C ILE A 130 7.99 2.48 -4.16
N VAL A 131 7.18 1.71 -3.45
CA VAL A 131 5.87 1.25 -3.90
C VAL A 131 4.80 1.80 -2.96
N ASN A 132 3.98 2.69 -3.47
CA ASN A 132 2.87 3.28 -2.74
C ASN A 132 1.60 2.46 -3.00
N VAL A 133 0.97 1.94 -1.95
CA VAL A 133 -0.32 1.24 -2.07
C VAL A 133 -1.44 2.27 -2.08
N ALA A 134 -1.87 2.63 -3.30
CA ALA A 134 -2.98 3.52 -3.52
C ALA A 134 -4.33 2.76 -3.46
N SER A 135 -5.17 2.85 -4.47
CA SER A 135 -6.48 2.18 -4.59
C SER A 135 -7.07 2.48 -5.96
N VAL A 136 -8.06 1.71 -6.42
CA VAL A 136 -8.97 2.15 -7.50
C VAL A 136 -9.64 3.49 -7.16
N ALA A 137 -9.85 3.78 -5.88
CA ALA A 137 -10.32 5.08 -5.38
C ALA A 137 -9.34 6.25 -5.60
N ALA A 138 -8.14 5.99 -6.14
CA ALA A 138 -7.21 7.02 -6.64
C ALA A 138 -7.41 7.36 -8.12
N LEU A 139 -8.27 6.61 -8.81
CA LEU A 139 -8.49 6.69 -10.26
C LEU A 139 -9.97 6.91 -10.61
N ALA A 140 -10.86 6.67 -9.65
CA ALA A 140 -12.30 6.88 -9.79
C ALA A 140 -12.90 7.40 -8.47
N GLY A 141 -14.06 8.06 -8.54
CA GLY A 141 -14.84 8.44 -7.37
C GLY A 141 -15.57 7.24 -6.79
N VAL A 142 -15.47 7.04 -5.48
CA VAL A 142 -16.26 6.06 -4.71
C VAL A 142 -17.09 6.83 -3.68
N SER A 143 -18.40 6.68 -3.73
CA SER A 143 -19.33 7.38 -2.82
C SER A 143 -19.00 7.11 -1.35
N HIS A 144 -19.30 8.07 -0.50
CA HIS A 144 -19.11 8.02 0.96
C HIS A 144 -17.65 7.82 1.40
N ARG A 145 -16.68 8.13 0.53
CA ARG A 145 -15.23 7.97 0.80
C ARG A 145 -14.43 9.22 0.44
N SER A 146 -14.99 10.42 0.71
CA SER A 146 -14.40 11.69 0.27
C SER A 146 -12.93 11.85 0.71
N ALA A 147 -12.64 11.67 2.02
CA ALA A 147 -11.28 11.78 2.56
C ALA A 147 -10.34 10.69 2.00
N TYR A 148 -10.84 9.45 1.90
CA TYR A 148 -10.08 8.33 1.37
C TYR A 148 -9.72 8.55 -0.10
N ASN A 149 -10.71 8.91 -0.95
CA ASN A 149 -10.47 9.21 -2.36
C ASN A 149 -9.44 10.34 -2.52
N ALA A 150 -9.62 11.45 -1.80
CA ALA A 150 -8.68 12.57 -1.84
C ALA A 150 -7.26 12.15 -1.46
N SER A 151 -7.11 11.36 -0.38
CA SER A 151 -5.81 10.85 0.07
C SER A 151 -5.14 9.95 -0.97
N LYS A 152 -5.89 9.05 -1.61
CA LYS A 152 -5.34 8.10 -2.58
C LYS A 152 -5.04 8.76 -3.94
N HIS A 153 -5.83 9.75 -4.39
CA HIS A 153 -5.47 10.62 -5.52
C HIS A 153 -4.19 11.42 -5.22
N GLY A 154 -4.10 12.01 -4.03
CA GLY A 154 -2.89 12.72 -3.58
C GLY A 154 -1.65 11.82 -3.57
N LEU A 155 -1.78 10.56 -3.14
CA LEU A 155 -0.69 9.60 -3.12
C LEU A 155 -0.19 9.24 -4.53
N VAL A 156 -1.08 9.15 -5.52
CA VAL A 156 -0.70 9.00 -6.94
C VAL A 156 0.00 10.27 -7.44
N GLY A 157 -0.45 11.46 -7.05
CA GLY A 157 0.23 12.73 -7.35
C GLY A 157 1.65 12.75 -6.77
N LEU A 158 1.80 12.40 -5.49
CA LEU A 158 3.12 12.29 -4.83
C LEU A 158 4.01 11.27 -5.55
N THR A 159 3.48 10.10 -5.92
CA THR A 159 4.20 9.07 -6.66
C THR A 159 4.82 9.62 -7.95
N ARG A 160 4.03 10.31 -8.76
CA ARG A 160 4.47 10.89 -10.04
C ARG A 160 5.51 11.98 -9.86
N THR A 161 5.33 12.85 -8.86
CA THR A 161 6.28 13.92 -8.55
C THR A 161 7.63 13.33 -8.15
N LEU A 162 7.65 12.40 -7.18
CA LEU A 162 8.90 11.78 -6.73
C LEU A 162 9.55 10.91 -7.82
N ALA A 163 8.78 10.26 -8.68
CA ALA A 163 9.33 9.54 -9.83
C ALA A 163 10.05 10.47 -10.80
N ALA A 164 9.51 11.67 -11.05
CA ALA A 164 10.14 12.68 -11.89
C ALA A 164 11.40 13.27 -11.25
N GLU A 165 11.37 13.59 -9.95
CA GLU A 165 12.51 14.18 -9.24
C GLU A 165 13.65 13.21 -9.00
N TRP A 166 13.35 11.91 -8.78
CA TRP A 166 14.31 10.93 -8.28
C TRP A 166 14.75 9.90 -9.30
N GLY A 167 14.02 9.77 -10.43
CA GLY A 167 14.30 8.78 -11.47
C GLY A 167 15.73 8.88 -12.01
N GLY A 168 16.18 10.10 -12.36
CA GLY A 168 17.55 10.36 -12.80
C GLY A 168 18.61 10.17 -11.72
N ARG A 169 18.19 9.91 -10.48
CA ARG A 169 19.05 9.68 -9.31
C ARG A 169 18.95 8.24 -8.81
N GLY A 170 18.50 7.32 -9.67
CA GLY A 170 18.47 5.88 -9.42
C GLY A 170 17.36 5.38 -8.48
N VAL A 171 16.35 6.19 -8.15
CA VAL A 171 15.23 5.79 -7.28
C VAL A 171 13.94 5.78 -8.08
N ARG A 172 13.30 4.62 -8.16
CA ARG A 172 12.00 4.44 -8.81
C ARG A 172 10.87 4.60 -7.78
N VAL A 173 9.80 5.27 -8.18
CA VAL A 173 8.62 5.45 -7.33
C VAL A 173 7.38 5.11 -8.14
N ASN A 174 6.62 4.10 -7.69
CA ASN A 174 5.45 3.60 -8.39
C ASN A 174 4.27 3.43 -7.42
N ALA A 175 3.06 3.35 -7.94
CA ALA A 175 1.86 3.04 -7.17
C ALA A 175 1.22 1.74 -7.64
N VAL A 176 0.72 0.93 -6.70
CA VAL A 176 -0.24 -0.14 -6.96
C VAL A 176 -1.62 0.36 -6.57
N CYS A 177 -2.60 0.14 -7.42
CA CYS A 177 -4.00 0.51 -7.20
C CYS A 177 -4.86 -0.74 -7.09
N PRO A 178 -4.99 -1.32 -5.87
CA PRO A 178 -5.86 -2.47 -5.66
C PRO A 178 -7.33 -2.12 -5.84
N GLY A 179 -8.12 -3.10 -6.29
CA GLY A 179 -9.57 -3.12 -6.12
C GLY A 179 -9.96 -3.56 -4.70
N TRP A 180 -11.07 -4.27 -4.59
CA TRP A 180 -11.55 -4.80 -3.32
C TRP A 180 -10.77 -6.05 -2.93
N ILE A 181 -10.12 -5.98 -1.76
CA ILE A 181 -9.39 -7.10 -1.14
C ILE A 181 -10.16 -7.52 0.10
N LYS A 182 -10.43 -8.82 0.27
CA LYS A 182 -11.05 -9.33 1.49
C LYS A 182 -10.02 -9.30 2.62
N THR A 183 -10.09 -8.26 3.46
CA THR A 183 -9.20 -8.00 4.58
C THR A 183 -9.99 -7.55 5.80
N GLU A 184 -9.32 -7.39 6.93
CA GLU A 184 -9.90 -6.87 8.16
C GLU A 184 -10.50 -5.46 7.96
N MET A 185 -9.90 -4.65 7.08
CA MET A 185 -10.45 -3.33 6.71
C MET A 185 -11.79 -3.48 5.98
N ASP A 186 -11.91 -4.41 5.02
CA ASP A 186 -13.15 -4.68 4.30
C ASP A 186 -14.26 -5.17 5.24
N VAL A 187 -13.92 -6.07 6.16
CA VAL A 187 -14.86 -6.55 7.19
C VAL A 187 -15.35 -5.40 8.07
N ALA A 188 -14.46 -4.51 8.50
CA ALA A 188 -14.83 -3.34 9.28
C ALA A 188 -15.71 -2.35 8.47
N ASP A 189 -15.38 -2.13 7.20
CA ASP A 189 -16.14 -1.26 6.30
C ASP A 189 -17.56 -1.83 6.04
N GLN A 190 -17.70 -3.14 5.85
CA GLN A 190 -18.99 -3.81 5.67
C GLN A 190 -19.86 -3.77 6.94
N GLY A 191 -19.24 -3.69 8.12
CA GLY A 191 -19.96 -3.51 9.39
C GLY A 191 -20.85 -2.26 9.44
N SER A 192 -20.62 -1.29 8.54
CA SER A 192 -21.51 -0.13 8.35
C SER A 192 -22.84 -0.47 7.64
N GLY A 193 -22.96 -1.66 7.02
CA GLY A 193 -24.13 -2.06 6.21
C GLY A 193 -24.20 -1.37 4.84
N ALA A 194 -23.19 -0.64 4.43
CA ALA A 194 -23.19 0.15 3.20
C ALA A 194 -23.14 -0.71 1.92
N TYR A 195 -22.60 -1.93 1.99
CA TYR A 195 -22.49 -2.88 0.87
C TYR A 195 -22.27 -4.31 1.36
N SER A 196 -22.48 -5.26 0.49
CA SER A 196 -22.28 -6.70 0.71
C SER A 196 -21.20 -7.27 -0.22
N ASP A 197 -20.77 -8.51 0.05
CA ASP A 197 -19.85 -9.24 -0.84
C ASP A 197 -20.41 -9.36 -2.27
N HIS A 198 -21.73 -9.52 -2.40
CA HIS A 198 -22.40 -9.65 -3.69
C HIS A 198 -22.27 -8.39 -4.54
N ASP A 199 -22.46 -7.21 -3.93
CA ASP A 199 -22.31 -5.92 -4.62
C ASP A 199 -20.91 -5.76 -5.23
N ILE A 200 -19.89 -6.27 -4.53
CA ILE A 200 -18.50 -6.24 -5.01
C ILE A 200 -18.29 -7.27 -6.11
N THR A 201 -18.64 -8.53 -5.86
CA THR A 201 -18.38 -9.63 -6.81
C THR A 201 -19.13 -9.48 -8.11
N ASP A 202 -20.32 -8.92 -8.09
CA ASP A 202 -21.09 -8.60 -9.29
C ASP A 202 -20.49 -7.47 -10.11
N ARG A 203 -19.84 -6.52 -9.45
CA ARG A 203 -19.22 -5.37 -10.12
C ARG A 203 -17.83 -5.68 -10.67
N VAL A 204 -17.09 -6.61 -10.08
CA VAL A 204 -15.75 -7.00 -10.53
C VAL A 204 -15.85 -8.00 -11.69
N PRO A 205 -15.32 -7.73 -12.90
CA PRO A 205 -15.38 -8.65 -14.03
C PRO A 205 -14.87 -10.07 -13.74
N GLN A 206 -13.84 -10.22 -12.90
CA GLN A 206 -13.37 -11.54 -12.48
C GLN A 206 -14.27 -12.25 -11.45
N GLY A 207 -15.38 -11.63 -11.01
CA GLY A 207 -16.40 -12.25 -10.14
C GLY A 207 -15.91 -12.61 -8.73
N ARG A 208 -14.83 -12.00 -8.25
CA ARG A 208 -14.27 -12.29 -6.93
C ARG A 208 -13.55 -11.08 -6.32
N PHE A 209 -13.38 -11.11 -5.03
CA PHE A 209 -12.39 -10.26 -4.36
C PHE A 209 -10.97 -10.62 -4.80
N ALA A 210 -10.07 -9.63 -4.80
CA ALA A 210 -8.65 -9.90 -4.80
C ALA A 210 -8.24 -10.55 -3.48
N ARG A 211 -7.30 -11.48 -3.52
CA ARG A 211 -6.57 -11.93 -2.35
C ARG A 211 -5.40 -10.98 -2.10
N ALA A 212 -4.95 -10.88 -0.85
CA ALA A 212 -3.78 -10.08 -0.52
C ALA A 212 -2.55 -10.49 -1.37
N GLU A 213 -2.41 -11.78 -1.67
CA GLU A 213 -1.35 -12.34 -2.49
C GLU A 213 -1.40 -11.84 -3.94
N ASP A 214 -2.60 -11.66 -4.52
CA ASP A 214 -2.74 -11.14 -5.89
C ASP A 214 -2.08 -9.73 -6.01
N VAL A 215 -2.27 -8.89 -4.98
CA VAL A 215 -1.69 -7.54 -4.93
C VAL A 215 -0.22 -7.56 -4.51
N ALA A 216 0.16 -8.43 -3.57
CA ALA A 216 1.54 -8.57 -3.11
C ALA A 216 2.49 -8.94 -4.26
N GLN A 217 2.04 -9.75 -5.25
CA GLN A 217 2.83 -10.06 -6.45
C GLN A 217 3.12 -8.82 -7.29
N ALA A 218 2.16 -7.93 -7.47
CA ALA A 218 2.36 -6.66 -8.18
C ALA A 218 3.34 -5.74 -7.44
N ILE A 219 3.25 -5.70 -6.10
CA ILE A 219 4.20 -4.96 -5.26
C ILE A 219 5.60 -5.56 -5.40
N ALA A 220 5.75 -6.90 -5.34
CA ALA A 220 7.02 -7.59 -5.49
C ALA A 220 7.65 -7.36 -6.87
N TYR A 221 6.83 -7.35 -7.94
CA TYR A 221 7.29 -6.98 -9.28
C TYR A 221 7.90 -5.57 -9.31
N LEU A 222 7.23 -4.58 -8.74
CA LEU A 222 7.72 -3.19 -8.71
C LEU A 222 8.91 -3.01 -7.76
N ALA A 223 9.03 -3.84 -6.73
CA ALA A 223 10.17 -3.85 -5.80
C ALA A 223 11.45 -4.43 -6.43
N ASP A 224 11.30 -5.33 -7.41
CA ASP A 224 12.41 -6.02 -8.07
C ASP A 224 12.99 -5.17 -9.22
N ASP A 225 14.20 -4.64 -9.04
CA ASP A 225 14.90 -3.83 -10.03
C ASP A 225 15.39 -4.63 -11.26
N THR A 226 15.42 -5.95 -11.17
CA THR A 226 15.74 -6.79 -12.33
C THR A 226 14.55 -6.97 -13.26
N LYS A 227 13.33 -6.84 -12.74
CA LYS A 227 12.07 -7.04 -13.49
C LYS A 227 11.41 -5.73 -13.91
N SER A 228 11.60 -4.67 -13.12
CA SER A 228 10.91 -3.40 -13.29
C SER A 228 11.86 -2.19 -13.37
N ALA A 229 13.10 -2.39 -13.84
CA ALA A 229 14.14 -1.36 -13.91
C ALA A 229 13.71 -0.09 -14.65
N PHE A 230 12.87 -0.20 -15.68
CA PHE A 230 12.40 0.93 -16.49
C PHE A 230 10.95 1.32 -16.21
N VAL A 231 10.37 0.82 -15.09
CA VAL A 231 9.02 1.17 -14.64
C VAL A 231 9.13 2.22 -13.53
N ASN A 232 8.73 3.45 -13.85
CA ASN A 232 8.80 4.58 -12.93
C ASN A 232 7.60 5.53 -13.14
N GLY A 233 6.96 5.97 -12.05
CA GLY A 233 5.79 6.85 -12.09
C GLY A 233 4.48 6.18 -12.49
N THR A 234 4.43 4.85 -12.61
CA THR A 234 3.23 4.12 -13.01
C THR A 234 2.20 4.00 -11.88
N THR A 235 0.95 3.83 -12.30
CA THR A 235 -0.15 3.35 -11.46
C THR A 235 -0.59 1.99 -11.97
N LEU A 236 -0.14 0.92 -11.31
CA LEU A 236 -0.48 -0.46 -11.69
C LEU A 236 -1.78 -0.88 -11.00
N THR A 237 -2.86 -1.03 -11.76
CA THR A 237 -4.14 -1.51 -11.25
C THR A 237 -4.14 -3.03 -11.07
N VAL A 238 -4.66 -3.48 -9.91
CA VAL A 238 -4.87 -4.89 -9.57
C VAL A 238 -6.28 -5.03 -9.02
N ASP A 239 -7.28 -4.97 -9.90
CA ASP A 239 -8.68 -4.74 -9.55
C ASP A 239 -9.67 -5.73 -10.18
N GLY A 240 -9.18 -6.78 -10.83
CA GLY A 240 -10.01 -7.76 -11.53
C GLY A 240 -10.81 -7.19 -12.68
N GLY A 241 -10.41 -6.02 -13.22
CA GLY A 241 -11.05 -5.34 -14.33
C GLY A 241 -12.12 -4.32 -13.92
N TRP A 242 -12.22 -4.00 -12.62
CA TRP A 242 -13.27 -3.09 -12.11
C TRP A 242 -13.26 -1.72 -12.80
N LEU A 243 -12.10 -1.11 -12.97
CA LEU A 243 -11.96 0.19 -13.66
C LEU A 243 -12.14 0.10 -15.18
N ALA A 244 -11.82 -1.05 -15.75
CA ALA A 244 -11.90 -1.25 -17.20
C ALA A 244 -13.34 -1.50 -17.69
N ASP A 245 -14.24 -1.90 -16.78
CA ASP A 245 -15.62 -2.25 -17.11
C ASP A 245 -16.56 -1.03 -16.94
N ALA A 246 -16.86 -0.36 -18.05
CA ALA A 246 -17.88 0.69 -18.15
C ALA A 246 -19.25 0.15 -18.61
N SER A 247 -19.47 -1.17 -18.60
CA SER A 247 -20.70 -1.78 -19.09
C SER A 247 -21.91 -1.46 -18.21
N TRP A 248 -23.08 -1.44 -18.82
CA TRP A 248 -24.37 -1.38 -18.11
C TRP A 248 -24.52 -2.60 -17.19
N GLU A 249 -25.14 -2.44 -16.06
CA GLU A 249 -25.37 -3.51 -15.09
C GLU A 249 -25.99 -4.77 -15.73
N SER A 250 -27.00 -4.59 -16.59
CA SER A 250 -27.67 -5.69 -17.31
C SER A 250 -26.73 -6.46 -18.26
N LEU A 251 -25.71 -5.81 -18.83
CA LEU A 251 -24.71 -6.48 -19.68
C LEU A 251 -23.71 -7.25 -18.83
N ARG A 252 -23.28 -6.70 -17.69
CA ARG A 252 -22.36 -7.38 -16.79
C ARG A 252 -22.91 -8.73 -16.33
N LEU A 253 -24.18 -8.76 -15.92
CA LEU A 253 -24.85 -9.99 -15.47
C LEU A 253 -25.00 -11.04 -16.56
N ARG A 254 -25.22 -10.63 -17.81
CA ARG A 254 -25.38 -11.54 -18.96
C ARG A 254 -24.09 -12.24 -19.37
N THR A 255 -22.94 -11.58 -19.24
CA THR A 255 -21.66 -12.12 -19.69
C THR A 255 -20.99 -13.05 -18.66
N ARG A 256 -21.51 -13.10 -17.43
CA ARG A 256 -20.96 -13.90 -16.34
C ARG A 256 -21.68 -15.22 -16.07
N ARG A 257 -22.63 -15.60 -16.93
CA ARG A 257 -23.39 -16.86 -16.82
C ARG A 257 -22.95 -17.86 -17.88
#